data_dc9949e42e5fc371f96e51595dab12f4
#
_entry.id   dc9949e42e5fc371f96e51595dab12f4
#
_cell.length_a   1.000
_cell.length_b   1.000
_cell.length_c   1.000
_cell.angle_alpha   90.00
_cell.angle_beta   90.00
_cell.angle_gamma   90.00
#
_symmetry.space_group_name_H-M   'P 1'
#
loop_
_entity.id
_entity.type
_entity.pdbx_description
1 polymer ?
#
loop_
_entity_poly.entity_id
_entity_poly.type
_entity_poly.pdbx_seq_one_letter_code
_entity_poly.pdbx_strand_id
1 'polypeptide(L)'
;DEPACGHNSKAKSGCSAPKPGATAGGCAFDGAQITLLPIADVAHLVHGPIGCTGSSWDNRGARSSGPALYRLGFTTDLNEQDVIMGRGERRLYHSVKHIVDRYHPAAVFVYNTCVPAMEGDDIIAICKAAETKVGVPVIPVDAAGFYGSKNLGNRIAGEVMVDKVIGTAEPAPWPVDHPISADRGHDVALIGEFNIAGEFWNVQ
;
A
#
# COMPACT_ATOMS: atom_id res chain seq x y z
N ASP A 1 -14.50 13.67 6.96
CA ASP A 1 -14.62 13.74 8.43
C ASP A 1 -14.21 12.38 9.01
N GLU A 2 -13.04 12.33 9.61
CA GLU A 2 -12.64 11.12 10.36
C GLU A 2 -13.69 10.83 11.44
N PRO A 3 -14.22 9.59 11.53
CA PRO A 3 -15.09 9.23 12.63
C PRO A 3 -14.30 9.42 13.92
N ALA A 4 -14.71 10.36 14.73
CA ALA A 4 -14.10 10.62 16.01
C ALA A 4 -14.11 9.32 16.81
N CYS A 5 -12.95 8.87 17.31
CA CYS A 5 -12.85 7.75 18.23
C CYS A 5 -13.89 7.87 19.34
N GLY A 6 -14.95 7.07 19.28
CA GLY A 6 -16.08 7.13 20.22
C GLY A 6 -15.70 6.77 21.67
N HIS A 7 -14.50 6.21 21.85
CA HIS A 7 -14.11 5.57 23.12
C HIS A 7 -13.41 6.46 24.12
N ASN A 8 -13.04 7.68 23.77
CA ASN A 8 -12.37 8.57 24.72
C ASN A 8 -12.83 10.03 24.59
N SER A 9 -14.01 10.31 25.13
CA SER A 9 -14.56 11.69 25.15
C SER A 9 -13.67 12.69 25.91
N LYS A 10 -12.81 12.22 26.83
CA LYS A 10 -11.86 13.07 27.56
C LYS A 10 -10.60 13.39 26.75
N ALA A 11 -10.17 12.51 25.85
CA ALA A 11 -9.05 12.77 24.96
C ALA A 11 -9.41 13.77 23.85
N LYS A 12 -10.69 13.88 23.49
CA LYS A 12 -11.17 14.81 22.46
C LYS A 12 -10.99 16.28 22.78
N SER A 13 -10.99 16.65 24.06
CA SER A 13 -10.82 18.05 24.46
C SER A 13 -9.36 18.54 24.41
N GLY A 14 -8.40 17.62 24.28
CA GLY A 14 -6.97 17.93 24.21
C GLY A 14 -6.31 17.68 22.84
N CYS A 15 -6.98 16.96 21.94
CA CYS A 15 -6.46 16.75 20.60
C CYS A 15 -6.91 17.89 19.68
N SER A 16 -6.00 18.80 19.37
CA SER A 16 -6.23 19.73 18.26
C SER A 16 -6.41 18.91 16.98
N ALA A 17 -7.45 19.23 16.19
CA ALA A 17 -7.58 18.65 14.85
C ALA A 17 -6.26 18.83 14.10
N PRO A 18 -5.73 17.79 13.44
CA PRO A 18 -4.53 17.92 12.65
C PRO A 18 -4.74 19.05 11.62
N LYS A 19 -3.82 19.99 11.57
CA LYS A 19 -3.85 21.06 10.57
C LYS A 19 -3.72 20.39 9.19
N PRO A 20 -4.35 20.95 8.15
CA PRO A 20 -4.14 20.45 6.78
C PRO A 20 -2.64 20.31 6.49
N GLY A 21 -2.23 19.15 5.99
CA GLY A 21 -0.82 18.82 5.76
C GLY A 21 -0.04 18.34 6.98
N ALA A 22 -0.62 18.29 8.17
CA ALA A 22 0.05 17.72 9.34
C ALA A 22 0.00 16.18 9.30
N THR A 23 1.18 15.55 9.35
CA THR A 23 1.36 14.09 9.28
C THR A 23 1.86 13.55 10.60
N ALA A 24 1.11 13.72 11.70
CA ALA A 24 1.49 13.20 13.00
C ALA A 24 1.63 11.66 12.96
N GLY A 25 2.84 11.16 13.19
CA GLY A 25 3.13 9.72 13.21
C GLY A 25 3.15 9.01 11.86
N GLY A 26 3.18 9.74 10.76
CA GLY A 26 3.23 9.23 9.39
C GLY A 26 2.14 9.81 8.49
N CYS A 27 2.39 9.79 7.19
CA CYS A 27 1.52 10.38 6.18
C CYS A 27 0.54 9.36 5.59
N ALA A 28 -0.39 9.83 4.74
CA ALA A 28 -1.37 8.95 4.09
C ALA A 28 -0.70 7.85 3.24
N PHE A 29 0.35 8.20 2.48
CA PHE A 29 1.11 7.21 1.73
C PHE A 29 1.67 6.09 2.64
N ASP A 30 2.25 6.47 3.78
CA ASP A 30 2.82 5.52 4.74
C ASP A 30 1.73 4.60 5.32
N GLY A 31 0.56 5.14 5.66
CA GLY A 31 -0.58 4.36 6.12
C GLY A 31 -1.11 3.37 5.07
N ALA A 32 -1.22 3.81 3.83
CA ALA A 32 -1.68 2.95 2.73
C ALA A 32 -0.70 1.80 2.48
N GLN A 33 0.59 2.09 2.45
CA GLN A 33 1.60 1.07 2.25
C GLN A 33 1.62 0.04 3.39
N ILE A 34 1.52 0.47 4.66
CA ILE A 34 1.43 -0.44 5.81
C ILE A 34 0.31 -1.46 5.64
N THR A 35 -0.85 -0.99 5.21
CA THR A 35 -2.04 -1.83 5.10
C THR A 35 -1.90 -2.89 4.00
N LEU A 36 -1.30 -2.52 2.86
CA LEU A 36 -1.21 -3.41 1.69
C LEU A 36 0.08 -4.25 1.65
N LEU A 37 1.12 -3.84 2.36
CA LEU A 37 2.43 -4.50 2.34
C LEU A 37 2.41 -6.00 2.71
N PRO A 38 1.50 -6.51 3.57
CA PRO A 38 1.38 -7.93 3.86
C PRO A 38 0.98 -8.81 2.68
N ILE A 39 0.47 -8.24 1.59
CA ILE A 39 0.13 -8.99 0.38
C ILE A 39 1.44 -9.37 -0.33
N ALA A 40 1.82 -10.63 -0.24
CA ALA A 40 3.19 -11.07 -0.51
C ALA A 40 3.48 -11.46 -1.98
N ASP A 41 2.47 -11.81 -2.75
CA ASP A 41 2.58 -12.27 -4.14
C ASP A 41 2.47 -11.15 -5.19
N VAL A 42 2.42 -9.92 -4.73
CA VAL A 42 2.32 -8.70 -5.55
C VAL A 42 3.59 -7.86 -5.47
N ALA A 43 3.79 -7.00 -6.44
CA ALA A 43 4.84 -5.98 -6.40
C ALA A 43 4.30 -4.67 -5.81
N HIS A 44 5.09 -4.04 -4.96
CA HIS A 44 4.79 -2.76 -4.35
C HIS A 44 5.70 -1.67 -4.94
N LEU A 45 5.17 -0.86 -5.85
CA LEU A 45 5.90 0.22 -6.52
C LEU A 45 5.54 1.58 -5.93
N VAL A 46 6.50 2.22 -5.31
CA VAL A 46 6.36 3.60 -4.82
C VAL A 46 6.71 4.56 -5.95
N HIS A 47 5.72 5.34 -6.39
CA HIS A 47 5.90 6.38 -7.38
C HIS A 47 6.27 7.70 -6.69
N GLY A 48 7.54 8.08 -6.83
CA GLY A 48 8.10 9.27 -6.20
C GLY A 48 9.61 9.19 -5.97
N PRO A 49 10.16 10.14 -5.22
CA PRO A 49 11.56 10.13 -4.80
C PRO A 49 11.90 8.94 -3.90
N ILE A 50 13.16 8.48 -3.94
CA ILE A 50 13.65 7.36 -3.13
C ILE A 50 13.42 7.55 -1.62
N GLY A 51 13.38 8.79 -1.15
CA GLY A 51 13.17 9.09 0.27
C GLY A 51 11.83 8.58 0.82
N CYS A 52 10.77 8.60 0.03
CA CYS A 52 9.47 8.03 0.42
C CYS A 52 9.57 6.52 0.61
N THR A 53 10.24 5.83 -0.32
CA THR A 53 10.46 4.39 -0.25
C THR A 53 11.34 4.02 0.94
N GLY A 54 12.47 4.71 1.14
CA GLY A 54 13.38 4.46 2.25
C GLY A 54 12.70 4.66 3.61
N SER A 55 11.96 5.77 3.77
CA SER A 55 11.26 6.07 5.03
C SER A 55 10.21 5.02 5.39
N SER A 56 9.44 4.56 4.43
CA SER A 56 8.34 3.64 4.71
C SER A 56 8.76 2.17 4.70
N TRP A 57 9.71 1.80 3.84
CA TRP A 57 10.15 0.42 3.69
C TRP A 57 11.13 0.00 4.78
N ASP A 58 12.19 0.79 5.00
CA ASP A 58 13.24 0.46 5.96
C ASP A 58 12.76 0.48 7.41
N ASN A 59 11.83 1.38 7.74
CA ASN A 59 11.31 1.49 9.10
C ASN A 59 10.48 0.28 9.55
N ARG A 60 10.07 -0.58 8.64
CA ARG A 60 9.24 -1.75 8.97
C ARG A 60 10.03 -3.02 9.12
N GLY A 61 11.21 -3.07 8.56
CA GLY A 61 12.08 -4.23 8.61
C GLY A 61 11.47 -5.49 7.97
N ALA A 62 12.31 -6.46 7.70
CA ALA A 62 11.92 -7.73 7.09
C ALA A 62 10.89 -8.52 7.92
N ARG A 63 10.83 -8.28 9.22
CA ARG A 63 9.91 -9.01 10.12
C ARG A 63 8.46 -8.58 10.01
N SER A 64 8.18 -7.31 9.70
CA SER A 64 6.80 -6.84 9.53
C SER A 64 6.17 -7.24 8.20
N SER A 65 6.96 -7.75 7.28
CA SER A 65 6.55 -8.02 5.91
C SER A 65 6.74 -9.47 5.47
N GLY A 66 7.24 -10.34 6.38
CA GLY A 66 7.60 -11.70 6.06
C GLY A 66 9.00 -11.85 5.45
N PRO A 67 9.51 -13.07 5.35
CA PRO A 67 10.92 -13.35 5.11
C PRO A 67 11.46 -12.96 3.73
N ALA A 68 10.61 -12.65 2.76
CA ALA A 68 11.04 -12.33 1.39
C ALA A 68 10.36 -11.09 0.79
N LEU A 69 9.51 -10.40 1.52
CA LEU A 69 8.65 -9.35 0.98
C LEU A 69 9.43 -8.11 0.53
N TYR A 70 10.54 -7.79 1.16
CA TYR A 70 11.43 -6.70 0.75
C TYR A 70 11.94 -6.83 -0.69
N ARG A 71 11.93 -8.03 -1.26
CA ARG A 71 12.36 -8.28 -2.63
C ARG A 71 11.35 -7.81 -3.68
N LEU A 72 10.12 -7.54 -3.27
CA LEU A 72 9.03 -7.09 -4.14
C LEU A 72 8.72 -5.61 -3.98
N GLY A 73 9.56 -4.87 -3.25
CA GLY A 73 9.49 -3.43 -3.11
C GLY A 73 10.32 -2.70 -4.16
N PHE A 74 9.70 -1.72 -4.80
CA PHE A 74 10.28 -0.95 -5.90
C PHE A 74 10.01 0.54 -5.75
N THR A 75 10.82 1.34 -6.39
CA THR A 75 10.64 2.79 -6.49
C THR A 75 10.85 3.26 -7.91
N THR A 76 10.13 4.29 -8.32
CA THR A 76 10.44 4.99 -9.56
C THR A 76 11.64 5.91 -9.40
N ASP A 77 12.01 6.25 -8.18
CA ASP A 77 13.16 7.11 -7.85
C ASP A 77 13.18 8.40 -8.68
N LEU A 78 12.07 9.16 -8.61
CA LEU A 78 11.97 10.43 -9.30
C LEU A 78 13.00 11.42 -8.75
N ASN A 79 13.82 11.94 -9.63
CA ASN A 79 14.76 13.00 -9.31
C ASN A 79 14.28 14.36 -9.82
N GLU A 80 14.98 15.44 -9.45
CA GLU A 80 14.61 16.81 -9.83
C GLU A 80 14.53 17.00 -11.35
N GLN A 81 15.37 16.33 -12.13
CA GLN A 81 15.33 16.43 -13.60
C GLN A 81 14.07 15.75 -14.17
N ASP A 82 13.66 14.62 -13.59
CA ASP A 82 12.44 13.96 -14.02
C ASP A 82 11.23 14.85 -13.78
N VAL A 83 11.19 15.51 -12.62
CA VAL A 83 10.15 16.48 -12.24
C VAL A 83 10.13 17.67 -13.21
N ILE A 84 11.25 18.35 -13.38
CA ILE A 84 11.36 19.54 -14.26
C ILE A 84 10.98 19.21 -15.72
N MET A 85 11.32 18.01 -16.17
CA MET A 85 11.08 17.56 -17.55
C MET A 85 9.72 16.88 -17.77
N GLY A 86 8.89 16.76 -16.71
CA GLY A 86 7.59 16.08 -16.80
C GLY A 86 7.72 14.60 -17.19
N ARG A 87 8.69 13.87 -16.63
CA ARG A 87 8.97 12.49 -16.97
C ARG A 87 8.34 11.48 -16.04
N GLY A 88 7.62 11.92 -15.00
CA GLY A 88 7.04 11.07 -13.96
C GLY A 88 6.19 9.93 -14.53
N GLU A 89 5.21 10.27 -15.31
CA GLU A 89 4.30 9.31 -15.96
C GLU A 89 5.01 8.28 -16.83
N ARG A 90 5.94 8.73 -17.66
CA ARG A 90 6.72 7.84 -18.52
C ARG A 90 7.57 6.88 -17.69
N ARG A 91 8.18 7.37 -16.61
CA ARG A 91 9.01 6.58 -15.73
C ARG A 91 8.18 5.53 -14.98
N LEU A 92 6.99 5.92 -14.51
CA LEU A 92 6.04 4.98 -13.91
C LEU A 92 5.67 3.84 -14.86
N TYR A 93 5.26 4.17 -16.09
CA TYR A 93 4.89 3.17 -17.09
C TYR A 93 6.00 2.16 -17.36
N HIS A 94 7.22 2.65 -17.57
CA HIS A 94 8.38 1.78 -17.81
C HIS A 94 8.76 0.95 -16.59
N SER A 95 8.61 1.48 -15.38
CA SER A 95 8.87 0.76 -14.14
C SER A 95 7.91 -0.41 -13.95
N VAL A 96 6.61 -0.19 -14.17
CA VAL A 96 5.60 -1.26 -14.12
C VAL A 96 5.94 -2.37 -15.11
N LYS A 97 6.22 -1.99 -16.37
CA LYS A 97 6.60 -2.96 -17.39
C LYS A 97 7.83 -3.76 -17.00
N HIS A 98 8.88 -3.10 -16.54
CA HIS A 98 10.12 -3.76 -16.11
C HIS A 98 9.89 -4.74 -14.96
N ILE A 99 9.09 -4.34 -13.96
CA ILE A 99 8.75 -5.17 -12.80
C ILE A 99 8.04 -6.45 -13.26
N VAL A 100 7.01 -6.31 -14.08
CA VAL A 100 6.24 -7.46 -14.55
C VAL A 100 7.08 -8.39 -15.42
N ASP A 101 7.85 -7.84 -16.35
CA ASP A 101 8.72 -8.64 -17.24
C ASP A 101 9.80 -9.40 -16.45
N ARG A 102 10.29 -8.84 -15.34
CA ARG A 102 11.44 -9.41 -14.61
C ARG A 102 11.05 -10.28 -13.43
N TYR A 103 9.96 -9.95 -12.72
CA TYR A 103 9.62 -10.57 -11.43
C TYR A 103 8.32 -11.34 -11.46
N HIS A 104 7.49 -11.19 -12.50
CA HIS A 104 6.24 -11.91 -12.71
C HIS A 104 5.29 -11.90 -11.51
N PRO A 105 5.01 -10.74 -10.89
CA PRO A 105 4.09 -10.67 -9.75
C PRO A 105 2.65 -10.96 -10.19
N ALA A 106 1.81 -11.37 -9.24
CA ALA A 106 0.39 -11.58 -9.48
C ALA A 106 -0.34 -10.26 -9.78
N ALA A 107 0.12 -9.14 -9.20
CA ALA A 107 -0.37 -7.79 -9.45
C ALA A 107 0.71 -6.75 -9.08
N VAL A 108 0.49 -5.49 -9.43
CA VAL A 108 1.36 -4.36 -9.03
C VAL A 108 0.52 -3.32 -8.33
N PHE A 109 0.81 -3.02 -7.05
CA PHE A 109 0.30 -1.83 -6.37
C PHE A 109 1.21 -0.64 -6.67
N VAL A 110 0.64 0.45 -7.15
CA VAL A 110 1.34 1.71 -7.43
C VAL A 110 0.93 2.76 -6.42
N TYR A 111 1.82 3.11 -5.52
CA TYR A 111 1.56 4.11 -4.49
C TYR A 111 1.94 5.50 -4.98
N ASN A 112 0.95 6.40 -5.05
CA ASN A 112 1.20 7.81 -5.32
C ASN A 112 1.80 8.50 -4.10
N THR A 113 2.81 9.33 -4.32
CA THR A 113 3.42 10.14 -3.27
C THR A 113 3.24 11.64 -3.52
N CYS A 114 3.79 12.49 -2.64
CA CYS A 114 3.57 13.92 -2.72
C CYS A 114 4.06 14.55 -4.02
N VAL A 115 5.23 14.15 -4.51
CA VAL A 115 5.86 14.80 -5.68
C VAL A 115 5.03 14.57 -6.94
N PRO A 116 4.78 13.34 -7.40
CA PRO A 116 3.98 13.13 -8.60
C PRO A 116 2.54 13.66 -8.47
N ALA A 117 1.95 13.58 -7.27
CA ALA A 117 0.62 14.16 -7.06
C ALA A 117 0.60 15.70 -7.20
N MET A 118 1.68 16.38 -6.83
CA MET A 118 1.82 17.83 -7.02
C MET A 118 2.16 18.22 -8.46
N GLU A 119 2.85 17.33 -9.19
CA GLU A 119 3.09 17.50 -10.63
C GLU A 119 1.81 17.32 -11.46
N GLY A 120 0.83 16.61 -10.92
CA GLY A 120 -0.42 16.29 -11.60
C GLY A 120 -0.34 15.03 -12.44
N ASP A 121 0.54 14.10 -12.13
CA ASP A 121 0.64 12.80 -12.80
C ASP A 121 -0.69 12.04 -12.68
N ASP A 122 -1.25 11.61 -13.81
CA ASP A 122 -2.45 10.78 -13.83
C ASP A 122 -2.11 9.31 -13.64
N ILE A 123 -1.85 8.93 -12.38
CA ILE A 123 -1.50 7.54 -12.04
C ILE A 123 -2.59 6.54 -12.43
N ILE A 124 -3.87 6.97 -12.45
CA ILE A 124 -4.99 6.08 -12.79
C ILE A 124 -4.93 5.73 -14.27
N ALA A 125 -4.78 6.74 -15.13
CA ALA A 125 -4.67 6.53 -16.57
C ALA A 125 -3.44 5.69 -16.93
N ILE A 126 -2.31 5.94 -16.27
CA ILE A 126 -1.06 5.21 -16.52
C ILE A 126 -1.13 3.78 -16.05
N CYS A 127 -1.67 3.53 -14.86
CA CYS A 127 -1.87 2.17 -14.36
C CYS A 127 -2.77 1.36 -15.31
N LYS A 128 -3.87 1.95 -15.78
CA LYS A 128 -4.76 1.32 -16.76
C LYS A 128 -4.07 1.01 -18.09
N ALA A 129 -3.28 1.94 -18.61
CA ALA A 129 -2.51 1.74 -19.82
C ALA A 129 -1.44 0.65 -19.66
N ALA A 130 -0.76 0.63 -18.52
CA ALA A 130 0.24 -0.38 -18.18
C ALA A 130 -0.41 -1.76 -18.03
N GLU A 131 -1.51 -1.87 -17.28
CA GLU A 131 -2.29 -3.11 -17.10
C GLU A 131 -2.66 -3.74 -18.45
N THR A 132 -3.20 -2.92 -19.37
CA THR A 132 -3.55 -3.38 -20.73
C THR A 132 -2.32 -3.95 -21.46
N LYS A 133 -1.14 -3.40 -21.22
CA LYS A 133 0.10 -3.83 -21.87
C LYS A 133 0.73 -5.06 -21.25
N VAL A 134 0.72 -5.17 -19.92
CA VAL A 134 1.43 -6.23 -19.20
C VAL A 134 0.57 -7.45 -18.88
N GLY A 135 -0.77 -7.31 -18.91
CA GLY A 135 -1.72 -8.41 -18.73
C GLY A 135 -1.87 -8.88 -17.29
N VAL A 136 -1.35 -8.13 -16.30
CA VAL A 136 -1.59 -8.36 -14.87
C VAL A 136 -2.21 -7.11 -14.25
N PRO A 137 -3.02 -7.23 -13.18
CA PRO A 137 -3.62 -6.06 -12.53
C PRO A 137 -2.58 -5.05 -12.07
N VAL A 138 -2.78 -3.76 -12.42
CA VAL A 138 -1.96 -2.64 -11.98
C VAL A 138 -2.86 -1.66 -11.22
N ILE A 139 -2.75 -1.69 -9.91
CA ILE A 139 -3.71 -1.09 -8.99
C ILE A 139 -3.16 0.23 -8.44
N PRO A 140 -3.73 1.39 -8.84
CA PRO A 140 -3.33 2.67 -8.29
C PRO A 140 -3.82 2.82 -6.85
N VAL A 141 -2.94 3.30 -5.98
CA VAL A 141 -3.20 3.66 -4.59
C VAL A 141 -2.89 5.15 -4.44
N ASP A 142 -3.92 5.98 -4.66
CA ASP A 142 -3.76 7.42 -4.59
C ASP A 142 -3.87 7.91 -3.14
N ALA A 143 -2.74 7.90 -2.47
CA ALA A 143 -2.61 8.26 -1.06
C ALA A 143 -1.44 9.21 -0.83
N ALA A 144 -1.36 10.29 -1.63
CA ALA A 144 -0.31 11.29 -1.47
C ALA A 144 -0.20 11.78 -0.02
N GLY A 145 1.02 11.91 0.48
CA GLY A 145 1.26 12.15 1.91
C GLY A 145 0.56 13.41 2.45
N PHE A 146 0.44 14.46 1.64
CA PHE A 146 -0.23 15.70 2.05
C PHE A 146 -1.77 15.61 2.11
N TYR A 147 -2.37 14.50 1.67
CA TYR A 147 -3.82 14.30 1.82
C TYR A 147 -4.24 14.19 3.28
N GLY A 148 -3.38 13.63 4.13
CA GLY A 148 -3.67 13.53 5.55
C GLY A 148 -2.76 12.59 6.33
N SER A 149 -3.27 12.16 7.47
CA SER A 149 -2.56 11.30 8.40
C SER A 149 -2.46 9.85 7.91
N LYS A 150 -1.66 9.05 8.60
CA LYS A 150 -1.56 7.60 8.41
C LYS A 150 -2.93 6.89 8.43
N ASN A 151 -3.84 7.31 9.31
CA ASN A 151 -5.18 6.71 9.41
C ASN A 151 -6.00 6.92 8.13
N LEU A 152 -5.85 8.05 7.46
CA LEU A 152 -6.47 8.26 6.15
C LEU A 152 -5.89 7.27 5.12
N GLY A 153 -4.58 7.06 5.13
CA GLY A 153 -3.94 6.08 4.26
C GLY A 153 -4.43 4.65 4.48
N ASN A 154 -4.59 4.25 5.74
CA ASN A 154 -5.16 2.95 6.09
C ASN A 154 -6.57 2.79 5.50
N ARG A 155 -7.40 3.84 5.57
CA ARG A 155 -8.75 3.82 5.00
C ARG A 155 -8.72 3.71 3.48
N ILE A 156 -7.90 4.52 2.79
CA ILE A 156 -7.74 4.47 1.33
C ILE A 156 -7.32 3.06 0.89
N ALA A 157 -6.36 2.47 1.57
CA ALA A 157 -5.91 1.12 1.28
C ALA A 157 -7.01 0.07 1.50
N GLY A 158 -7.80 0.22 2.56
CA GLY A 158 -8.97 -0.64 2.81
C GLY A 158 -10.02 -0.53 1.69
N GLU A 159 -10.30 0.67 1.22
CA GLU A 159 -11.18 0.92 0.08
C GLU A 159 -10.62 0.28 -1.21
N VAL A 160 -9.33 0.43 -1.48
CA VAL A 160 -8.65 -0.24 -2.62
C VAL A 160 -8.77 -1.75 -2.51
N MET A 161 -8.59 -2.34 -1.33
CA MET A 161 -8.77 -3.78 -1.12
C MET A 161 -10.19 -4.24 -1.47
N VAL A 162 -11.20 -3.54 -1.00
CA VAL A 162 -12.60 -3.90 -1.25
C VAL A 162 -12.96 -3.73 -2.73
N ASP A 163 -12.55 -2.62 -3.34
CA ASP A 163 -12.99 -2.25 -4.69
C ASP A 163 -12.20 -2.92 -5.81
N LYS A 164 -10.94 -3.30 -5.55
CA LYS A 164 -10.01 -3.72 -6.60
C LYS A 164 -9.39 -5.10 -6.41
N VAL A 165 -9.48 -5.67 -5.21
CA VAL A 165 -8.80 -6.94 -4.89
C VAL A 165 -9.80 -8.00 -4.46
N ILE A 166 -10.61 -7.73 -3.44
CA ILE A 166 -11.55 -8.71 -2.89
C ILE A 166 -12.64 -9.03 -3.91
N GLY A 167 -12.84 -10.31 -4.19
CA GLY A 167 -13.89 -10.77 -5.12
C GLY A 167 -13.55 -10.60 -6.61
N THR A 168 -12.33 -10.22 -6.96
CA THR A 168 -11.90 -10.10 -8.38
C THR A 168 -11.44 -11.42 -8.99
N ALA A 169 -11.16 -12.43 -8.18
CA ALA A 169 -10.78 -13.76 -8.62
C ALA A 169 -11.49 -14.82 -7.79
N GLU A 170 -11.65 -16.02 -8.37
CA GLU A 170 -12.10 -17.17 -7.61
C GLU A 170 -11.05 -17.48 -6.51
N PRO A 171 -11.50 -17.74 -5.28
CA PRO A 171 -10.60 -18.18 -4.23
C PRO A 171 -9.84 -19.42 -4.69
N ALA A 172 -8.54 -19.46 -4.45
CA ALA A 172 -7.78 -20.69 -4.65
C ALA A 172 -8.46 -21.83 -3.88
N PRO A 173 -8.57 -23.03 -4.47
CA PRO A 173 -9.10 -24.16 -3.71
C PRO A 173 -8.28 -24.33 -2.45
N TRP A 174 -8.94 -24.42 -1.33
CA TRP A 174 -8.29 -24.60 -0.04
C TRP A 174 -7.41 -25.85 -0.11
N PRO A 175 -6.12 -25.80 0.27
CA PRO A 175 -5.25 -26.96 0.20
C PRO A 175 -5.84 -28.11 1.03
N VAL A 176 -6.03 -29.26 0.40
CA VAL A 176 -6.61 -30.45 1.06
C VAL A 176 -5.77 -30.89 2.26
N ASP A 177 -4.48 -30.58 2.24
CA ASP A 177 -3.51 -30.92 3.29
C ASP A 177 -3.32 -29.81 4.34
N HIS A 178 -4.15 -28.78 4.33
CA HIS A 178 -4.08 -27.77 5.36
C HIS A 178 -4.52 -28.35 6.70
N PRO A 179 -3.73 -28.19 7.79
CA PRO A 179 -4.03 -28.82 9.07
C PRO A 179 -5.22 -28.22 9.84
N ILE A 180 -6.04 -27.41 9.20
CA ILE A 180 -7.30 -26.99 9.79
C ILE A 180 -8.18 -28.22 9.89
N SER A 181 -8.32 -28.72 11.09
CA SER A 181 -9.14 -29.88 11.40
C SER A 181 -10.57 -29.68 10.93
N ALA A 182 -11.22 -30.76 10.52
CA ALA A 182 -12.65 -30.75 10.19
C ALA A 182 -13.54 -30.32 11.37
N ASP A 183 -13.00 -30.22 12.55
CA ASP A 183 -13.61 -29.70 13.77
C ASP A 183 -13.33 -28.20 13.87
N ARG A 184 -14.19 -27.40 13.25
CA ARG A 184 -14.09 -25.91 13.24
C ARG A 184 -14.57 -25.27 14.55
N GLY A 185 -14.75 -26.04 15.62
CA GLY A 185 -15.23 -25.51 16.90
C GLY A 185 -14.26 -24.56 17.61
N HIS A 186 -13.05 -24.37 17.06
CA HIS A 186 -11.97 -23.59 17.67
C HIS A 186 -11.39 -22.52 16.73
N ASP A 187 -12.04 -22.20 15.62
CA ASP A 187 -11.56 -21.17 14.70
C ASP A 187 -11.67 -19.79 15.37
N VAL A 188 -10.60 -19.01 15.30
CA VAL A 188 -10.54 -17.63 15.78
C VAL A 188 -10.46 -16.70 14.59
N ALA A 189 -11.39 -15.76 14.48
CA ALA A 189 -11.35 -14.71 13.48
C ALA A 189 -10.62 -13.49 14.06
N LEU A 190 -9.54 -13.06 13.41
CA LEU A 190 -8.86 -11.79 13.70
C LEU A 190 -9.52 -10.68 12.88
N ILE A 191 -10.11 -9.70 13.56
CA ILE A 191 -10.80 -8.59 12.92
C ILE A 191 -10.06 -7.29 13.22
N GLY A 192 -9.72 -6.54 12.16
CA GLY A 192 -9.07 -5.24 12.29
C GLY A 192 -7.59 -5.31 12.66
N GLU A 193 -6.95 -6.43 12.46
CA GLU A 193 -5.52 -6.59 12.70
C GLU A 193 -4.70 -5.94 11.58
N PHE A 194 -3.63 -5.24 11.98
CA PHE A 194 -2.68 -4.63 11.06
C PHE A 194 -1.27 -5.11 11.38
N ASN A 195 -0.51 -5.43 10.38
CA ASN A 195 0.89 -5.81 10.52
C ASN A 195 1.80 -4.60 10.81
N ILE A 196 1.58 -3.92 11.94
CA ILE A 196 2.30 -2.68 12.26
C ILE A 196 3.59 -2.95 13.05
N ALA A 197 3.58 -3.95 13.92
CA ALA A 197 4.58 -4.10 14.97
C ALA A 197 5.65 -5.17 14.71
N GLY A 198 5.66 -5.81 13.57
CA GLY A 198 6.65 -6.83 13.24
C GLY A 198 6.49 -8.18 13.93
N GLU A 199 5.42 -8.38 14.68
CA GLU A 199 5.15 -9.61 15.41
C GLU A 199 3.86 -10.32 14.99
N PHE A 200 3.23 -9.81 13.96
CA PHE A 200 1.94 -10.27 13.48
C PHE A 200 1.92 -11.78 13.18
N TRP A 201 2.91 -12.31 12.49
CA TRP A 201 2.98 -13.75 12.21
C TRP A 201 3.31 -14.64 13.40
N ASN A 202 3.72 -14.08 14.53
CA ASN A 202 3.86 -14.86 15.75
C ASN A 202 2.50 -15.17 16.38
N VAL A 203 1.45 -14.48 15.93
CA VAL A 203 0.07 -14.68 16.38
C VAL A 203 -0.73 -15.57 15.42
N GLN A 204 -0.34 -15.58 14.14
CA GLN A 204 -0.89 -16.48 13.12
C GLN A 204 -0.28 -17.88 13.24
#